data_efadd9004db0404e80dbbf59e2da9509
#
_entry.id   efadd9004db0404e80dbbf59e2da9509
#
_cell.length_a   1.000
_cell.length_b   1.000
_cell.length_c   1.000
_cell.angle_alpha   90.00
_cell.angle_beta   90.00
_cell.angle_gamma   90.00
#
_symmetry.space_group_name_H-M   'P 1'
#
loop_
_entity.id
_entity.type
_entity.pdbx_description
1 polymer ?
#
loop_
_entity_poly.entity_id
_entity_poly.type
_entity_poly.pdbx_seq_one_letter_code
_entity_poly.pdbx_strand_id
1 'polypeptide(L)'
;MYNVLDFTLEELQNWMKENGESAFRAKQVFSWIYKNIWNFDDMKNIPVSLKEKLKENFIIDIPKIVEVYESSVDDTKKILLSMKDNNLIECVLMKYKHGNSICISTQVGCRMGCKFCASTIGGRIRDLSAGEILAEIIVAQKYLGERISNVVLMGSGEPLDNFDNVVKFLKLVNAEYGLNIGQRHITLSTCGIVPKIIELADLDLSITLAISLHAFSDEKRKVIMPIANKYTIAEILDACRYYMNKTGRRITYEYSLVSGVNDSKEDAKSLSKLLKDMNGHVNLIPVNEIKENTLKRPSKKTIEDFEEILKAHGIEVTVRREMGTDINAACGQLRRSYLETQK
;
A
#
# COMPACT_ATOMS: atom_id res chain seq x y z
N MET A 1 -12.12 -23.91 -5.02
CA MET A 1 -12.67 -22.77 -5.75
C MET A 1 -11.67 -21.62 -5.73
N TYR A 2 -11.35 -21.08 -6.87
CA TYR A 2 -10.43 -19.95 -7.03
C TYR A 2 -11.19 -18.63 -6.90
N ASN A 3 -10.55 -17.58 -6.38
CA ASN A 3 -11.10 -16.23 -6.50
C ASN A 3 -10.82 -15.71 -7.93
N VAL A 4 -11.86 -15.39 -8.69
CA VAL A 4 -11.69 -14.91 -10.07
C VAL A 4 -10.94 -13.58 -10.15
N LEU A 5 -10.94 -12.79 -9.06
CA LEU A 5 -10.17 -11.54 -8.98
C LEU A 5 -8.65 -11.77 -8.92
N ASP A 6 -8.19 -12.98 -8.61
CA ASP A 6 -6.77 -13.35 -8.69
C ASP A 6 -6.31 -13.62 -10.12
N PHE A 7 -7.21 -13.71 -11.08
CA PHE A 7 -6.87 -14.05 -12.46
C PHE A 7 -6.64 -12.81 -13.31
N THR A 8 -5.58 -12.83 -14.11
CA THR A 8 -5.43 -11.91 -15.23
C THR A 8 -6.40 -12.27 -16.34
N LEU A 9 -6.62 -11.36 -17.28
CA LEU A 9 -7.47 -11.65 -18.45
C LEU A 9 -6.95 -12.87 -19.22
N GLU A 10 -5.64 -12.95 -19.42
CA GLU A 10 -4.99 -14.05 -20.13
C GLU A 10 -5.20 -15.39 -19.41
N GLU A 11 -4.99 -15.43 -18.10
CA GLU A 11 -5.23 -16.64 -17.28
C GLU A 11 -6.69 -17.09 -17.38
N LEU A 12 -7.66 -16.16 -17.28
CA LEU A 12 -9.07 -16.52 -17.42
C LEU A 12 -9.44 -16.91 -18.86
N GLN A 13 -8.82 -16.30 -19.87
CA GLN A 13 -8.98 -16.71 -21.27
C GLN A 13 -8.47 -18.11 -21.53
N ASN A 14 -7.34 -18.48 -20.95
CA ASN A 14 -6.78 -19.84 -21.06
C ASN A 14 -7.69 -20.85 -20.37
N TRP A 15 -8.16 -20.54 -19.16
CA TRP A 15 -9.14 -21.37 -18.48
C TRP A 15 -10.42 -21.59 -19.33
N MET A 16 -10.94 -20.51 -19.95
CA MET A 16 -12.11 -20.62 -20.85
C MET A 16 -11.86 -21.61 -21.98
N LYS A 17 -10.71 -21.52 -22.68
CA LYS A 17 -10.34 -22.43 -23.77
C LYS A 17 -10.24 -23.87 -23.30
N GLU A 18 -9.58 -24.13 -22.19
CA GLU A 18 -9.40 -25.45 -21.58
C GLU A 18 -10.74 -26.09 -21.20
N ASN A 19 -11.77 -25.29 -20.90
CA ASN A 19 -13.11 -25.75 -20.56
C ASN A 19 -14.10 -25.69 -21.74
N GLY A 20 -13.60 -25.57 -23.00
CA GLY A 20 -14.41 -25.59 -24.20
C GLY A 20 -15.21 -24.32 -24.46
N GLU A 21 -14.82 -23.19 -23.86
CA GLU A 21 -15.49 -21.91 -23.98
C GLU A 21 -14.67 -20.91 -24.82
N SER A 22 -15.34 -19.94 -25.41
CA SER A 22 -14.66 -18.87 -26.15
C SER A 22 -13.87 -17.96 -25.20
N ALA A 23 -12.58 -17.68 -25.51
CA ALA A 23 -11.74 -16.77 -24.78
C ALA A 23 -12.36 -15.36 -24.58
N PHE A 24 -13.20 -14.93 -25.53
CA PHE A 24 -13.93 -13.66 -25.44
C PHE A 24 -14.81 -13.56 -24.18
N ARG A 25 -15.32 -14.70 -23.67
CA ARG A 25 -16.16 -14.75 -22.47
C ARG A 25 -15.45 -14.21 -21.22
N ALA A 26 -14.13 -14.36 -21.13
CA ALA A 26 -13.35 -13.80 -20.02
C ALA A 26 -13.50 -12.28 -19.91
N LYS A 27 -13.46 -11.56 -21.05
CA LYS A 27 -13.69 -10.09 -21.07
C LYS A 27 -15.11 -9.73 -20.60
N GLN A 28 -16.10 -10.54 -20.94
CA GLN A 28 -17.48 -10.30 -20.51
C GLN A 28 -17.61 -10.48 -19.00
N VAL A 29 -17.01 -11.54 -18.42
CA VAL A 29 -17.03 -11.77 -16.96
C VAL A 29 -16.39 -10.60 -16.23
N PHE A 30 -15.19 -10.18 -16.62
CA PHE A 30 -14.53 -9.02 -16.00
C PHE A 30 -15.33 -7.73 -16.15
N SER A 31 -15.92 -7.49 -17.34
CA SER A 31 -16.77 -6.31 -17.55
C SER A 31 -17.93 -6.24 -16.55
N TRP A 32 -18.49 -7.37 -16.15
CA TRP A 32 -19.55 -7.41 -15.13
C TRP A 32 -18.99 -7.17 -13.73
N ILE A 33 -17.89 -7.80 -13.38
CA ILE A 33 -17.24 -7.63 -12.06
C ILE A 33 -16.92 -6.17 -11.80
N TYR A 34 -16.28 -5.49 -12.77
CA TYR A 34 -15.93 -4.06 -12.64
C TYR A 34 -17.12 -3.10 -12.76
N LYS A 35 -18.31 -3.60 -13.15
CA LYS A 35 -19.60 -2.90 -13.03
C LYS A 35 -20.31 -3.21 -11.70
N ASN A 36 -19.61 -3.77 -10.73
CA ASN A 36 -20.11 -4.14 -9.40
C ASN A 36 -21.18 -5.24 -9.40
N ILE A 37 -21.20 -6.10 -10.42
CA ILE A 37 -22.02 -7.32 -10.47
C ILE A 37 -21.15 -8.49 -10.01
N TRP A 38 -21.42 -8.97 -8.80
CA TRP A 38 -20.58 -9.94 -8.10
C TRP A 38 -21.25 -11.30 -7.89
N ASN A 39 -22.30 -11.55 -8.67
CA ASN A 39 -22.95 -12.85 -8.79
C ASN A 39 -22.97 -13.25 -10.25
N PHE A 40 -22.47 -14.45 -10.58
CA PHE A 40 -22.45 -14.94 -11.96
C PHE A 40 -23.85 -15.05 -12.56
N ASP A 41 -24.88 -15.34 -11.76
CA ASP A 41 -26.25 -15.45 -12.23
C ASP A 41 -26.81 -14.12 -12.78
N ASP A 42 -26.31 -12.99 -12.29
CA ASP A 42 -26.74 -11.64 -12.72
C ASP A 42 -26.05 -11.15 -14.00
N MET A 43 -25.06 -11.90 -14.53
CA MET A 43 -24.32 -11.54 -15.73
C MET A 43 -25.14 -11.89 -17.00
N LYS A 44 -25.94 -10.93 -17.51
CA LYS A 44 -27.02 -11.15 -18.50
C LYS A 44 -26.54 -11.75 -19.83
N ASN A 45 -25.33 -11.46 -20.30
CA ASN A 45 -24.82 -11.94 -21.60
C ASN A 45 -23.90 -13.15 -21.49
N ILE A 46 -23.87 -13.82 -20.34
CA ILE A 46 -23.14 -15.07 -20.11
C ILE A 46 -24.14 -16.23 -20.23
N PRO A 47 -23.87 -17.27 -21.07
CA PRO A 47 -24.73 -18.45 -21.17
C PRO A 47 -24.90 -19.18 -19.81
N VAL A 48 -26.07 -19.78 -19.61
CA VAL A 48 -26.37 -20.50 -18.38
C VAL A 48 -25.35 -21.62 -18.10
N SER A 49 -25.01 -22.40 -19.13
CA SER A 49 -23.99 -23.46 -19.01
C SER A 49 -22.63 -22.97 -18.55
N LEU A 50 -22.21 -21.77 -19.02
CA LEU A 50 -20.95 -21.18 -18.57
C LEU A 50 -21.08 -20.62 -17.14
N LYS A 51 -22.23 -20.07 -16.75
CA LYS A 51 -22.45 -19.63 -15.36
C LYS A 51 -22.30 -20.78 -14.39
N GLU A 52 -22.84 -21.96 -14.72
CA GLU A 52 -22.70 -23.16 -13.87
C GLU A 52 -21.22 -23.56 -13.74
N LYS A 53 -20.48 -23.66 -14.87
CA LYS A 53 -19.04 -23.95 -14.85
C LYS A 53 -18.25 -22.91 -14.01
N LEU A 54 -18.60 -21.62 -14.12
CA LEU A 54 -17.96 -20.57 -13.33
C LEU A 54 -18.24 -20.75 -11.85
N LYS A 55 -19.48 -21.04 -11.44
CA LYS A 55 -19.85 -21.26 -10.04
C LYS A 55 -19.19 -22.49 -9.43
N GLU A 56 -18.96 -23.53 -10.22
CA GLU A 56 -18.25 -24.74 -9.76
C GLU A 56 -16.75 -24.50 -9.50
N ASN A 57 -16.13 -23.59 -10.23
CA ASN A 57 -14.67 -23.40 -10.21
C ASN A 57 -14.25 -22.11 -9.50
N PHE A 58 -15.07 -21.06 -9.55
CA PHE A 58 -14.72 -19.72 -9.07
C PHE A 58 -15.71 -19.18 -8.04
N ILE A 59 -15.17 -18.29 -7.24
CA ILE A 59 -15.95 -17.32 -6.44
C ILE A 59 -15.56 -15.90 -6.87
N ILE A 60 -16.44 -14.95 -6.63
CA ILE A 60 -16.13 -13.52 -6.69
C ILE A 60 -16.04 -13.07 -5.22
N ASP A 61 -14.82 -13.06 -4.68
CA ASP A 61 -14.60 -12.78 -3.26
C ASP A 61 -14.42 -11.27 -3.05
N ILE A 62 -15.45 -10.64 -2.56
CA ILE A 62 -15.51 -9.21 -2.27
C ILE A 62 -15.64 -9.02 -0.75
N PRO A 63 -14.71 -8.31 -0.10
CA PRO A 63 -14.79 -8.06 1.33
C PRO A 63 -16.04 -7.24 1.70
N LYS A 64 -16.55 -7.48 2.90
CA LYS A 64 -17.72 -6.75 3.41
C LYS A 64 -17.26 -5.50 4.16
N ILE A 65 -17.91 -4.38 3.91
CA ILE A 65 -17.73 -3.18 4.75
C ILE A 65 -18.40 -3.48 6.11
N VAL A 66 -17.60 -3.46 7.17
CA VAL A 66 -18.07 -3.61 8.55
C VAL A 66 -18.42 -2.26 9.12
N GLU A 67 -17.55 -1.28 8.93
CA GLU A 67 -17.71 0.07 9.46
C GLU A 67 -16.97 1.10 8.59
N VAL A 68 -17.47 2.32 8.61
CA VAL A 68 -16.83 3.46 7.96
C VAL A 68 -16.70 4.59 8.99
N TYR A 69 -15.46 5.05 9.18
CA TYR A 69 -15.16 6.21 10.02
C TYR A 69 -14.91 7.40 9.09
N GLU A 70 -15.67 8.48 9.31
CA GLU A 70 -15.54 9.72 8.54
C GLU A 70 -14.86 10.79 9.39
N SER A 71 -13.82 11.42 8.84
CA SER A 71 -13.13 12.51 9.53
C SER A 71 -14.03 13.74 9.61
N SER A 72 -14.03 14.40 10.76
CA SER A 72 -14.67 15.70 10.96
C SER A 72 -13.78 16.87 10.57
N VAL A 73 -12.50 16.62 10.30
CA VAL A 73 -11.47 17.63 10.03
C VAL A 73 -11.18 17.77 8.54
N ASP A 74 -11.31 16.67 7.81
CA ASP A 74 -11.08 16.61 6.36
C ASP A 74 -11.98 15.56 5.70
N ASP A 75 -11.86 15.39 4.38
CA ASP A 75 -12.69 14.44 3.60
C ASP A 75 -12.17 12.98 3.69
N THR A 76 -11.37 12.64 4.70
CA THR A 76 -10.81 11.29 4.84
C THR A 76 -11.85 10.31 5.40
N LYS A 77 -11.88 9.13 4.82
CA LYS A 77 -12.72 8.02 5.31
C LYS A 77 -11.86 6.79 5.51
N LYS A 78 -11.95 6.18 6.68
CA LYS A 78 -11.34 4.89 6.98
C LYS A 78 -12.42 3.81 6.91
N ILE A 79 -12.20 2.80 6.08
CA ILE A 79 -13.13 1.71 5.86
C ILE A 79 -12.56 0.44 6.49
N LEU A 80 -13.31 -0.16 7.39
CA LEU A 80 -13.03 -1.46 7.98
C LEU A 80 -13.68 -2.54 7.11
N LEU A 81 -12.86 -3.47 6.61
CA LEU A 81 -13.27 -4.54 5.71
C LEU A 81 -13.10 -5.90 6.38
N SER A 82 -14.14 -6.74 6.29
CA SER A 82 -14.08 -8.15 6.69
C SER A 82 -13.83 -9.02 5.47
N MET A 83 -12.73 -9.76 5.53
CA MET A 83 -12.36 -10.76 4.53
C MET A 83 -13.19 -12.04 4.72
N LYS A 84 -13.16 -12.95 3.73
CA LYS A 84 -13.92 -14.22 3.75
C LYS A 84 -13.60 -15.11 4.96
N ASP A 85 -12.38 -15.05 5.44
CA ASP A 85 -11.89 -15.79 6.62
C ASP A 85 -12.15 -15.06 7.95
N ASN A 86 -12.97 -14.01 7.93
CA ASN A 86 -13.30 -13.11 9.05
C ASN A 86 -12.11 -12.30 9.59
N ASN A 87 -10.97 -12.30 8.92
CA ASN A 87 -9.92 -11.34 9.24
C ASN A 87 -10.37 -9.93 8.82
N LEU A 88 -9.91 -8.95 9.60
CA LEU A 88 -10.22 -7.55 9.35
C LEU A 88 -8.99 -6.82 8.82
N ILE A 89 -9.21 -5.97 7.82
CA ILE A 89 -8.22 -5.03 7.30
C ILE A 89 -8.84 -3.64 7.19
N GLU A 90 -8.00 -2.63 7.14
CA GLU A 90 -8.45 -1.24 6.97
C GLU A 90 -7.87 -0.66 5.68
N CYS A 91 -8.68 0.09 4.95
CA CYS A 91 -8.21 0.97 3.90
C CYS A 91 -8.66 2.41 4.15
N VAL A 92 -7.95 3.39 3.57
CA VAL A 92 -8.23 4.81 3.79
C VAL A 92 -8.43 5.52 2.46
N LEU A 93 -9.60 6.14 2.31
CA LEU A 93 -9.92 7.04 1.21
C LEU A 93 -9.53 8.47 1.60
N MET A 94 -8.81 9.14 0.71
CA MET A 94 -8.37 10.51 0.86
C MET A 94 -8.74 11.32 -0.38
N LYS A 95 -9.37 12.47 -0.18
CA LYS A 95 -9.73 13.36 -1.29
C LYS A 95 -8.68 14.45 -1.46
N TYR A 96 -8.13 14.54 -2.67
CA TYR A 96 -7.18 15.58 -3.07
C TYR A 96 -7.72 16.37 -4.26
N LYS A 97 -7.16 17.55 -4.50
CA LYS A 97 -7.51 18.38 -5.68
C LYS A 97 -7.27 17.66 -7.02
N HIS A 98 -6.31 16.72 -7.04
CA HIS A 98 -5.92 15.93 -8.22
C HIS A 98 -6.63 14.57 -8.31
N GLY A 99 -7.63 14.30 -7.48
CA GLY A 99 -8.44 13.09 -7.50
C GLY A 99 -8.44 12.31 -6.20
N ASN A 100 -9.26 11.28 -6.15
CA ASN A 100 -9.39 10.42 -4.98
C ASN A 100 -8.20 9.44 -4.92
N SER A 101 -7.62 9.30 -3.75
CA SER A 101 -6.54 8.37 -3.45
C SER A 101 -6.99 7.35 -2.42
N ILE A 102 -6.47 6.13 -2.52
CA ILE A 102 -6.70 5.09 -1.53
C ILE A 102 -5.38 4.54 -0.99
N CYS A 103 -5.32 4.40 0.33
CA CYS A 103 -4.28 3.64 1.02
C CYS A 103 -4.81 2.23 1.29
N ILE A 104 -4.12 1.21 0.78
CA ILE A 104 -4.52 -0.19 0.84
C ILE A 104 -3.53 -1.04 1.61
N SER A 105 -4.03 -2.17 2.11
CA SER A 105 -3.27 -3.17 2.84
C SER A 105 -2.74 -4.26 1.91
N THR A 106 -1.66 -4.94 2.29
CA THR A 106 -1.09 -6.06 1.54
C THR A 106 -1.03 -7.34 2.35
N GLN A 107 -1.23 -7.24 3.66
CA GLN A 107 -1.21 -8.36 4.59
C GLN A 107 -2.24 -8.13 5.70
N VAL A 108 -2.69 -9.21 6.32
CA VAL A 108 -3.40 -9.15 7.60
C VAL A 108 -2.36 -9.08 8.71
N GLY A 109 -2.13 -7.88 9.24
CA GLY A 109 -1.03 -7.56 10.16
C GLY A 109 0.32 -7.47 9.43
N CYS A 110 1.42 -7.28 10.18
CA CYS A 110 2.76 -7.11 9.64
C CYS A 110 3.81 -7.67 10.60
N ARG A 111 4.80 -8.41 10.08
CA ARG A 111 5.87 -8.99 10.91
C ARG A 111 7.14 -8.14 11.03
N MET A 112 7.19 -6.96 10.41
CA MET A 112 8.41 -6.14 10.38
C MET A 112 8.76 -5.51 11.73
N GLY A 113 7.80 -5.35 12.64
CA GLY A 113 8.02 -4.92 14.01
C GLY A 113 8.43 -3.45 14.19
N CYS A 114 8.13 -2.58 13.20
CA CYS A 114 8.41 -1.15 13.30
C CYS A 114 7.70 -0.55 14.51
N LYS A 115 8.45 0.07 15.43
CA LYS A 115 7.93 0.52 16.73
C LYS A 115 6.90 1.65 16.64
N PHE A 116 6.90 2.40 15.55
CA PHE A 116 5.96 3.49 15.32
C PHE A 116 4.68 3.03 14.59
N CYS A 117 4.52 1.75 14.28
CA CYS A 117 3.44 1.27 13.42
C CYS A 117 2.52 0.27 14.16
N ALA A 118 1.24 0.61 14.28
CA ALA A 118 0.24 -0.23 14.92
C ALA A 118 -0.05 -1.53 14.15
N SER A 119 0.18 -1.57 12.83
CA SER A 119 -0.02 -2.79 12.02
C SER A 119 0.90 -3.95 12.41
N THR A 120 1.98 -3.69 13.16
CA THR A 120 2.91 -4.73 13.62
C THR A 120 2.47 -5.40 14.92
N ILE A 121 1.46 -4.85 15.59
CA ILE A 121 0.93 -5.39 16.85
C ILE A 121 0.20 -6.69 16.56
N GLY A 122 0.63 -7.77 17.22
CA GLY A 122 0.12 -9.12 16.97
C GLY A 122 0.73 -9.82 15.75
N GLY A 123 1.70 -9.22 15.07
CA GLY A 123 2.42 -9.80 13.96
C GLY A 123 1.59 -9.97 12.68
N ARG A 124 2.12 -10.75 11.71
CA ARG A 124 1.45 -11.10 10.46
C ARG A 124 0.66 -12.41 10.65
N ILE A 125 -0.60 -12.41 10.23
CA ILE A 125 -1.43 -13.61 10.16
C ILE A 125 -1.24 -14.29 8.81
N ARG A 126 -1.47 -13.56 7.71
CA ARG A 126 -1.29 -14.04 6.35
C ARG A 126 -1.09 -12.90 5.35
N ASP A 127 -0.66 -13.28 4.19
CA ASP A 127 -0.65 -12.40 3.01
C ASP A 127 -2.06 -12.25 2.46
N LEU A 128 -2.36 -11.11 1.84
CA LEU A 128 -3.53 -10.93 0.98
C LEU A 128 -3.19 -11.43 -0.41
N SER A 129 -4.15 -12.11 -1.07
CA SER A 129 -4.02 -12.44 -2.48
C SER A 129 -4.09 -11.20 -3.35
N ALA A 130 -3.66 -11.30 -4.61
CA ALA A 130 -3.74 -10.19 -5.56
C ALA A 130 -5.18 -9.67 -5.74
N GLY A 131 -6.14 -10.59 -5.78
CA GLY A 131 -7.57 -10.28 -5.87
C GLY A 131 -8.13 -9.65 -4.60
N GLU A 132 -7.66 -10.04 -3.42
CA GLU A 132 -8.05 -9.41 -2.15
C GLU A 132 -7.55 -7.96 -2.07
N ILE A 133 -6.30 -7.70 -2.46
CA ILE A 133 -5.74 -6.33 -2.54
C ILE A 133 -6.52 -5.48 -3.55
N LEU A 134 -6.88 -6.05 -4.71
CA LEU A 134 -7.68 -5.37 -5.73
C LEU A 134 -9.11 -5.07 -5.23
N ALA A 135 -9.70 -5.99 -4.47
CA ALA A 135 -11.05 -5.89 -3.97
C ALA A 135 -11.23 -4.74 -2.96
N GLU A 136 -10.19 -4.35 -2.21
CA GLU A 136 -10.22 -3.14 -1.37
C GLU A 136 -10.60 -1.90 -2.20
N ILE A 137 -9.97 -1.75 -3.38
CA ILE A 137 -10.23 -0.60 -4.27
C ILE A 137 -11.64 -0.69 -4.87
N ILE A 138 -12.06 -1.88 -5.31
CA ILE A 138 -13.38 -2.10 -5.92
C ILE A 138 -14.49 -1.73 -4.93
N VAL A 139 -14.39 -2.21 -3.69
CA VAL A 139 -15.37 -1.93 -2.64
C VAL A 139 -15.38 -0.46 -2.25
N ALA A 140 -14.20 0.12 -2.05
CA ALA A 140 -14.07 1.52 -1.68
C ALA A 140 -14.58 2.45 -2.79
N GLN A 141 -14.30 2.14 -4.07
CA GLN A 141 -14.82 2.91 -5.22
C GLN A 141 -16.34 2.80 -5.33
N LYS A 142 -16.91 1.61 -5.11
CA LYS A 142 -18.38 1.43 -5.05
C LYS A 142 -19.01 2.23 -3.92
N TYR A 143 -18.39 2.21 -2.73
CA TYR A 143 -18.87 2.99 -1.59
C TYR A 143 -18.82 4.50 -1.86
N LEU A 144 -17.71 4.98 -2.44
CA LEU A 144 -17.52 6.40 -2.73
C LEU A 144 -18.44 6.88 -3.86
N GLY A 145 -18.80 6.02 -4.81
CA GLY A 145 -19.54 6.40 -6.03
C GLY A 145 -18.70 7.20 -7.04
N GLU A 146 -17.43 7.43 -6.77
CA GLU A 146 -16.48 8.19 -7.60
C GLU A 146 -15.25 7.33 -7.92
N ARG A 147 -14.58 7.66 -9.05
CA ARG A 147 -13.35 6.99 -9.46
C ARG A 147 -12.22 7.23 -8.44
N ILE A 148 -11.50 6.16 -8.11
CA ILE A 148 -10.22 6.21 -7.42
C ILE A 148 -9.12 6.31 -8.48
N SER A 149 -8.25 7.32 -8.36
CA SER A 149 -7.23 7.65 -9.36
C SER A 149 -5.82 7.30 -8.90
N ASN A 150 -5.56 7.26 -7.60
CA ASN A 150 -4.24 7.02 -7.03
C ASN A 150 -4.30 5.96 -5.94
N VAL A 151 -3.27 5.12 -5.89
CA VAL A 151 -3.15 4.01 -4.93
C VAL A 151 -1.83 4.09 -4.20
N VAL A 152 -1.86 3.98 -2.88
CA VAL A 152 -0.64 3.86 -2.08
C VAL A 152 -0.69 2.56 -1.26
N LEU A 153 0.32 1.71 -1.43
CA LEU A 153 0.49 0.47 -0.65
C LEU A 153 1.24 0.83 0.63
N MET A 154 0.53 1.48 1.56
CA MET A 154 1.05 1.99 2.84
C MET A 154 0.12 1.62 4.01
N GLY A 155 -0.84 0.73 3.80
CA GLY A 155 -1.72 0.17 4.81
C GLY A 155 -1.04 -0.91 5.64
N SER A 156 -1.80 -1.91 6.07
CA SER A 156 -1.25 -3.03 6.85
C SER A 156 -0.42 -3.97 5.97
N GLY A 157 0.78 -4.30 6.44
CA GLY A 157 1.70 -5.23 5.77
C GLY A 157 2.93 -4.57 5.16
N GLU A 158 3.87 -5.42 4.76
CA GLU A 158 5.04 -5.07 3.97
C GLU A 158 4.85 -5.59 2.55
N PRO A 159 4.69 -4.72 1.53
CA PRO A 159 4.40 -5.16 0.17
C PRO A 159 5.45 -6.11 -0.41
N LEU A 160 6.73 -5.89 -0.12
CA LEU A 160 7.80 -6.74 -0.64
C LEU A 160 7.96 -8.07 0.14
N ASP A 161 7.29 -8.23 1.27
CA ASP A 161 7.16 -9.51 1.98
C ASP A 161 6.04 -10.38 1.36
N ASN A 162 5.09 -9.76 0.67
CA ASN A 162 4.03 -10.39 -0.12
C ASN A 162 4.26 -10.18 -1.64
N PHE A 163 5.48 -10.35 -2.10
CA PHE A 163 5.97 -9.89 -3.40
C PHE A 163 5.15 -10.38 -4.58
N ASP A 164 4.93 -11.69 -4.69
CA ASP A 164 4.28 -12.27 -5.88
C ASP A 164 2.83 -11.81 -6.05
N ASN A 165 2.06 -11.75 -4.95
CA ASN A 165 0.70 -11.23 -4.97
C ASN A 165 0.66 -9.73 -5.28
N VAL A 166 1.59 -8.95 -4.73
CA VAL A 166 1.69 -7.51 -5.00
C VAL A 166 2.06 -7.25 -6.46
N VAL A 167 3.01 -7.98 -7.03
CA VAL A 167 3.35 -7.86 -8.47
C VAL A 167 2.15 -8.24 -9.34
N LYS A 168 1.42 -9.30 -8.99
CA LYS A 168 0.20 -9.68 -9.70
C LYS A 168 -0.89 -8.61 -9.58
N PHE A 169 -1.09 -8.06 -8.38
CA PHE A 169 -1.99 -6.93 -8.14
C PHE A 169 -1.64 -5.72 -9.02
N LEU A 170 -0.36 -5.35 -9.15
CA LEU A 170 0.08 -4.22 -9.98
C LEU A 170 -0.29 -4.42 -11.46
N LYS A 171 -0.28 -5.67 -11.96
CA LYS A 171 -0.77 -6.00 -13.30
C LYS A 171 -2.28 -5.89 -13.40
N LEU A 172 -3.03 -6.40 -12.42
CA LEU A 172 -4.49 -6.40 -12.40
C LEU A 172 -5.08 -4.99 -12.32
N VAL A 173 -4.56 -4.15 -11.42
CA VAL A 173 -5.06 -2.78 -11.19
C VAL A 173 -4.80 -1.85 -12.38
N ASN A 174 -3.73 -2.10 -13.14
CA ASN A 174 -3.36 -1.35 -14.34
C ASN A 174 -4.06 -1.87 -15.62
N ALA A 175 -4.65 -3.05 -15.58
CA ALA A 175 -5.25 -3.66 -16.75
C ALA A 175 -6.36 -2.79 -17.37
N GLU A 176 -6.32 -2.62 -18.71
CA GLU A 176 -7.23 -1.77 -19.47
C GLU A 176 -8.71 -2.18 -19.28
N TYR A 177 -8.97 -3.47 -19.16
CA TYR A 177 -10.31 -4.03 -18.94
C TYR A 177 -10.80 -3.93 -17.49
N GLY A 178 -9.92 -3.52 -16.56
CA GLY A 178 -10.15 -3.45 -15.12
C GLY A 178 -10.37 -2.01 -14.62
N LEU A 179 -9.74 -1.71 -13.48
CA LEU A 179 -9.77 -0.36 -12.90
C LEU A 179 -8.98 0.65 -13.75
N ASN A 180 -8.04 0.17 -14.54
CA ASN A 180 -7.22 0.98 -15.45
C ASN A 180 -6.54 2.16 -14.73
N ILE A 181 -5.94 1.88 -13.58
CA ILE A 181 -5.15 2.86 -12.83
C ILE A 181 -3.72 2.78 -13.36
N GLY A 182 -3.24 3.89 -13.96
CA GLY A 182 -1.91 3.94 -14.54
C GLY A 182 -0.82 3.73 -13.48
N GLN A 183 0.25 3.01 -13.83
CA GLN A 183 1.33 2.66 -12.90
C GLN A 183 1.94 3.88 -12.20
N ARG A 184 2.03 5.04 -12.86
CA ARG A 184 2.55 6.29 -12.27
C ARG A 184 1.70 6.85 -11.14
N HIS A 185 0.47 6.39 -11.02
CA HIS A 185 -0.47 6.72 -9.95
C HIS A 185 -0.42 5.72 -8.78
N ILE A 186 0.54 4.80 -8.81
CA ILE A 186 0.71 3.78 -7.77
C ILE A 186 2.03 4.02 -7.06
N THR A 187 1.96 4.12 -5.72
CA THR A 187 3.13 4.20 -4.86
C THR A 187 3.22 2.92 -4.03
N LEU A 188 4.34 2.22 -4.14
CA LEU A 188 4.68 1.08 -3.30
C LEU A 188 5.70 1.53 -2.25
N SER A 189 5.35 1.42 -0.98
CA SER A 189 6.26 1.70 0.13
C SER A 189 6.81 0.41 0.72
N THR A 190 8.12 0.39 1.02
CA THR A 190 8.78 -0.77 1.64
C THR A 190 9.71 -0.37 2.76
N CYS A 191 9.83 -1.23 3.75
CA CYS A 191 10.84 -1.11 4.81
C CYS A 191 12.27 -1.42 4.33
N GLY A 192 12.46 -1.78 3.06
CA GLY A 192 13.78 -2.00 2.47
C GLY A 192 14.23 -3.46 2.46
N ILE A 193 13.41 -4.38 1.93
CA ILE A 193 13.80 -5.77 1.66
C ILE A 193 14.68 -5.78 0.40
N VAL A 194 15.99 -5.64 0.59
CA VAL A 194 16.99 -5.40 -0.47
C VAL A 194 16.87 -6.35 -1.68
N PRO A 195 16.83 -7.69 -1.53
CA PRO A 195 16.70 -8.57 -2.68
C PRO A 195 15.44 -8.33 -3.50
N LYS A 196 14.33 -7.96 -2.83
CA LYS A 196 13.05 -7.72 -3.50
C LYS A 196 12.96 -6.34 -4.17
N ILE A 197 13.74 -5.35 -3.72
CA ILE A 197 13.90 -4.08 -4.44
C ILE A 197 14.61 -4.32 -5.78
N ILE A 198 15.65 -5.17 -5.79
CA ILE A 198 16.39 -5.53 -7.01
C ILE A 198 15.47 -6.29 -7.97
N GLU A 199 14.75 -7.32 -7.48
CA GLU A 199 13.79 -8.09 -8.26
C GLU A 199 12.68 -7.20 -8.85
N LEU A 200 12.17 -6.24 -8.06
CA LEU A 200 11.16 -5.26 -8.51
C LEU A 200 11.70 -4.36 -9.64
N ALA A 201 12.98 -3.96 -9.57
CA ALA A 201 13.63 -3.14 -10.59
C ALA A 201 13.69 -3.84 -11.97
N ASP A 202 13.82 -5.17 -11.97
CA ASP A 202 13.92 -5.96 -13.20
C ASP A 202 12.56 -6.22 -13.87
N LEU A 203 11.44 -5.84 -13.23
CA LEU A 203 10.08 -6.01 -13.78
C LEU A 203 9.63 -4.87 -14.71
N ASP A 204 10.46 -3.84 -14.94
CA ASP A 204 10.16 -2.67 -15.80
C ASP A 204 8.81 -2.00 -15.47
N LEU A 205 8.52 -1.83 -14.19
CA LEU A 205 7.31 -1.19 -13.72
C LEU A 205 7.51 0.32 -13.53
N SER A 206 6.58 1.14 -14.03
CA SER A 206 6.62 2.61 -13.90
C SER A 206 6.01 3.15 -12.61
N ILE A 207 5.96 2.35 -11.54
CA ILE A 207 5.43 2.76 -10.24
C ILE A 207 6.37 3.73 -9.51
N THR A 208 5.87 4.41 -8.50
CA THR A 208 6.70 5.17 -7.55
C THR A 208 7.12 4.24 -6.42
N LEU A 209 8.44 4.09 -6.23
CA LEU A 209 8.99 3.36 -5.08
C LEU A 209 9.26 4.33 -3.93
N ALA A 210 8.71 4.03 -2.76
CA ALA A 210 8.97 4.75 -1.52
C ALA A 210 9.74 3.85 -0.54
N ILE A 211 10.82 4.36 0.02
CA ILE A 211 11.68 3.64 0.97
C ILE A 211 11.47 4.20 2.37
N SER A 212 10.98 3.39 3.28
CA SER A 212 10.92 3.70 4.71
C SER A 212 12.34 3.71 5.29
N LEU A 213 13.04 4.84 5.12
CA LEU A 213 14.42 5.02 5.56
C LEU A 213 14.49 5.32 7.07
N HIS A 214 13.80 6.36 7.51
CA HIS A 214 13.54 6.80 8.89
C HIS A 214 14.76 7.09 9.75
N ALA A 215 15.98 6.91 9.25
CA ALA A 215 17.22 7.27 9.92
C ALA A 215 18.35 7.50 8.90
N PHE A 216 19.43 8.18 9.33
CA PHE A 216 20.64 8.35 8.54
C PHE A 216 21.73 7.33 8.88
N SER A 217 21.60 6.61 9.99
CA SER A 217 22.55 5.57 10.40
C SER A 217 21.84 4.28 10.83
N ASP A 218 22.55 3.16 10.70
CA ASP A 218 22.02 1.84 11.05
C ASP A 218 21.68 1.75 12.55
N GLU A 219 22.49 2.37 13.41
CA GLU A 219 22.27 2.38 14.86
C GLU A 219 20.90 3.02 15.19
N LYS A 220 20.65 4.22 14.64
CA LYS A 220 19.38 4.90 14.85
C LYS A 220 18.20 4.15 14.21
N ARG A 221 18.42 3.57 13.01
CA ARG A 221 17.39 2.82 12.33
C ARG A 221 16.97 1.57 13.11
N LYS A 222 17.92 0.84 13.69
CA LYS A 222 17.65 -0.34 14.53
C LYS A 222 16.79 -0.02 15.76
N VAL A 223 16.86 1.20 16.27
CA VAL A 223 16.03 1.62 17.43
C VAL A 223 14.53 1.54 17.09
N ILE A 224 14.12 1.89 15.86
CA ILE A 224 12.72 2.01 15.47
C ILE A 224 12.27 0.98 14.42
N MET A 225 13.22 0.36 13.68
CA MET A 225 12.95 -0.61 12.62
C MET A 225 13.81 -1.86 12.77
N PRO A 226 13.28 -2.98 13.29
CA PRO A 226 14.04 -4.22 13.48
C PRO A 226 14.65 -4.81 12.20
N ILE A 227 14.07 -4.53 11.02
CA ILE A 227 14.60 -4.97 9.71
C ILE A 227 16.03 -4.44 9.46
N ALA A 228 16.44 -3.35 10.11
CA ALA A 228 17.79 -2.81 10.05
C ALA A 228 18.88 -3.75 10.63
N ASN A 229 18.48 -4.79 11.36
CA ASN A 229 19.42 -5.86 11.76
C ASN A 229 19.73 -6.80 10.59
N LYS A 230 18.93 -6.80 9.53
CA LYS A 230 19.10 -7.67 8.35
C LYS A 230 19.68 -6.91 7.16
N TYR A 231 19.26 -5.68 6.94
CA TYR A 231 19.68 -4.86 5.81
C TYR A 231 20.15 -3.50 6.29
N THR A 232 21.40 -3.14 5.96
CA THR A 232 22.00 -1.85 6.28
C THR A 232 21.45 -0.75 5.36
N ILE A 233 21.61 0.49 5.79
CA ILE A 233 21.27 1.66 4.94
C ILE A 233 22.09 1.66 3.65
N ALA A 234 23.37 1.29 3.71
CA ALA A 234 24.21 1.20 2.53
C ALA A 234 23.66 0.22 1.49
N GLU A 235 23.31 -1.00 1.90
CA GLU A 235 22.70 -2.01 1.01
C GLU A 235 21.37 -1.53 0.41
N ILE A 236 20.53 -0.83 1.22
CA ILE A 236 19.28 -0.26 0.74
C ILE A 236 19.54 0.82 -0.32
N LEU A 237 20.50 1.72 -0.09
CA LEU A 237 20.82 2.78 -1.05
C LEU A 237 21.45 2.23 -2.33
N ASP A 238 22.24 1.15 -2.25
CA ASP A 238 22.75 0.45 -3.43
C ASP A 238 21.63 -0.18 -4.26
N ALA A 239 20.67 -0.83 -3.61
CA ALA A 239 19.45 -1.33 -4.27
C ALA A 239 18.61 -0.18 -4.89
N CYS A 240 18.55 0.98 -4.22
CA CYS A 240 17.90 2.17 -4.75
C CYS A 240 18.60 2.70 -6.01
N ARG A 241 19.93 2.75 -6.03
CA ARG A 241 20.71 3.14 -7.21
C ARG A 241 20.44 2.17 -8.37
N TYR A 242 20.42 0.87 -8.08
CA TYR A 242 20.09 -0.14 -9.08
C TYR A 242 18.68 0.09 -9.65
N TYR A 243 17.68 0.29 -8.78
CA TYR A 243 16.29 0.57 -9.18
C TYR A 243 16.19 1.84 -10.06
N MET A 244 16.83 2.94 -9.65
CA MET A 244 16.85 4.19 -10.42
C MET A 244 17.50 4.01 -11.79
N ASN A 245 18.61 3.29 -11.87
CA ASN A 245 19.33 3.04 -13.13
C ASN A 245 18.50 2.18 -14.09
N LYS A 246 17.78 1.19 -13.58
CA LYS A 246 16.94 0.28 -14.39
C LYS A 246 15.68 0.95 -14.88
N THR A 247 15.00 1.70 -14.02
CA THR A 247 13.64 2.21 -14.28
C THR A 247 13.61 3.66 -14.74
N GLY A 248 14.70 4.40 -14.58
CA GLY A 248 14.75 5.86 -14.77
C GLY A 248 13.87 6.64 -13.77
N ARG A 249 13.35 5.98 -12.73
CA ARG A 249 12.42 6.57 -11.76
C ARG A 249 13.15 7.09 -10.54
N ARG A 250 12.75 8.26 -10.04
CA ARG A 250 13.21 8.77 -8.73
C ARG A 250 12.58 7.97 -7.60
N ILE A 251 13.25 7.97 -6.45
CA ILE A 251 12.77 7.32 -5.22
C ILE A 251 12.26 8.37 -4.23
N THR A 252 11.20 8.02 -3.50
CA THR A 252 10.76 8.80 -2.33
C THR A 252 11.34 8.15 -1.07
N TYR A 253 12.09 8.92 -0.27
CA TYR A 253 12.58 8.50 1.04
C TYR A 253 11.63 8.98 2.12
N GLU A 254 10.89 8.05 2.70
CA GLU A 254 10.00 8.32 3.83
C GLU A 254 10.84 8.45 5.10
N TYR A 255 10.64 9.52 5.85
CA TYR A 255 11.37 9.78 7.08
C TYR A 255 10.41 10.18 8.20
N SER A 256 10.06 9.21 9.06
CA SER A 256 9.24 9.45 10.25
C SER A 256 10.07 10.22 11.28
N LEU A 257 9.69 11.46 11.56
CA LEU A 257 10.30 12.28 12.58
C LEU A 257 9.76 11.89 13.97
N VAL A 258 10.64 11.44 14.85
CA VAL A 258 10.34 11.01 16.21
C VAL A 258 11.15 11.83 17.19
N SER A 259 10.47 12.50 18.13
CA SER A 259 11.07 13.39 19.10
C SER A 259 12.14 12.70 19.95
N GLY A 260 13.33 13.30 19.99
CA GLY A 260 14.47 12.80 20.76
C GLY A 260 15.14 11.53 20.20
N VAL A 261 14.73 11.05 19.00
CA VAL A 261 15.29 9.86 18.37
C VAL A 261 16.08 10.23 17.11
N ASN A 262 15.43 10.90 16.16
CA ASN A 262 15.97 11.16 14.83
C ASN A 262 15.59 12.56 14.31
N ASP A 263 15.31 13.50 15.17
CA ASP A 263 14.76 14.84 14.87
C ASP A 263 15.75 15.99 15.14
N SER A 264 17.03 15.68 15.44
CA SER A 264 18.03 16.72 15.71
C SER A 264 18.52 17.41 14.42
N LYS A 265 19.12 18.59 14.56
CA LYS A 265 19.75 19.32 13.44
C LYS A 265 20.92 18.54 12.85
N GLU A 266 21.62 17.76 13.65
CA GLU A 266 22.69 16.86 13.22
C GLU A 266 22.15 15.70 12.40
N ASP A 267 20.96 15.19 12.74
CA ASP A 267 20.25 14.17 11.94
C ASP A 267 19.91 14.72 10.55
N ALA A 268 19.37 15.94 10.47
CA ALA A 268 19.05 16.58 9.19
C ALA A 268 20.28 16.77 8.28
N LYS A 269 21.39 17.27 8.87
CA LYS A 269 22.65 17.45 8.13
C LYS A 269 23.25 16.11 7.66
N SER A 270 23.17 15.09 8.49
CA SER A 270 23.68 13.76 8.18
C SER A 270 22.84 13.08 7.10
N LEU A 271 21.50 13.21 7.17
CA LEU A 271 20.60 12.75 6.14
C LEU A 271 20.84 13.46 4.80
N SER A 272 21.08 14.78 4.83
CA SER A 272 21.41 15.54 3.63
C SER A 272 22.68 15.04 2.94
N LYS A 273 23.73 14.74 3.73
CA LYS A 273 24.97 14.16 3.19
C LYS A 273 24.74 12.79 2.61
N LEU A 274 23.97 11.94 3.28
CA LEU A 274 23.65 10.58 2.87
C LEU A 274 22.93 10.55 1.51
N LEU A 275 22.01 11.49 1.28
CA LEU A 275 21.16 11.50 0.10
C LEU A 275 21.62 12.48 -1.00
N LYS A 276 22.75 13.18 -0.83
CA LYS A 276 23.23 14.23 -1.73
C LYS A 276 23.29 13.82 -3.20
N ASP A 277 23.72 12.59 -3.48
CA ASP A 277 23.92 12.08 -4.84
C ASP A 277 22.79 11.11 -5.26
N MET A 278 21.69 11.11 -4.51
CA MET A 278 20.52 10.28 -4.79
C MET A 278 19.44 11.09 -5.50
N ASN A 279 19.02 10.66 -6.69
CA ASN A 279 17.88 11.26 -7.38
C ASN A 279 16.59 10.89 -6.63
N GLY A 280 16.26 11.64 -5.60
CA GLY A 280 15.14 11.32 -4.71
C GLY A 280 14.49 12.54 -4.10
N HIS A 281 13.39 12.28 -3.44
CA HIS A 281 12.60 13.24 -2.68
C HIS A 281 12.44 12.71 -1.25
N VAL A 282 12.61 13.56 -0.25
CA VAL A 282 12.39 13.21 1.16
C VAL A 282 10.96 13.61 1.54
N ASN A 283 10.20 12.67 2.05
CA ASN A 283 8.88 12.91 2.61
C ASN A 283 8.96 12.81 4.14
N LEU A 284 8.95 13.95 4.82
CA LEU A 284 8.98 14.01 6.29
C LEU A 284 7.59 13.70 6.83
N ILE A 285 7.52 12.71 7.71
CA ILE A 285 6.28 12.27 8.35
C ILE A 285 6.45 12.48 9.86
N PRO A 286 5.96 13.58 10.44
CA PRO A 286 5.89 13.69 11.89
C PRO A 286 5.13 12.47 12.43
N VAL A 287 5.73 11.73 13.39
CA VAL A 287 5.14 10.47 13.85
C VAL A 287 3.73 10.67 14.39
N ASN A 288 2.83 9.78 14.00
CA ASN A 288 1.50 9.72 14.59
C ASN A 288 1.58 8.85 15.85
N GLU A 289 1.14 9.42 16.97
CA GLU A 289 1.17 8.70 18.23
C GLU A 289 0.19 7.54 18.22
N ILE A 290 0.60 6.42 18.76
CA ILE A 290 -0.25 5.24 18.98
C ILE A 290 -0.22 4.88 20.48
N LYS A 291 -1.31 4.29 20.96
CA LYS A 291 -1.48 4.00 22.39
C LYS A 291 -0.44 3.01 22.94
N GLU A 292 0.10 2.18 22.06
CA GLU A 292 0.94 1.03 22.40
C GLU A 292 2.44 1.36 22.52
N ASN A 293 2.85 2.60 22.29
CA ASN A 293 4.23 3.02 22.45
C ASN A 293 4.34 4.45 23.04
N THR A 294 5.57 4.84 23.37
CA THR A 294 5.88 6.13 23.98
C THR A 294 6.52 7.12 23.02
N LEU A 295 6.56 6.80 21.72
CA LEU A 295 7.13 7.67 20.70
C LEU A 295 6.30 8.93 20.54
N LYS A 296 6.96 10.07 20.55
CA LYS A 296 6.32 11.38 20.53
C LYS A 296 6.63 12.14 19.24
N ARG A 297 5.66 12.92 18.82
CA ARG A 297 5.80 13.86 17.72
C ARG A 297 6.74 15.00 18.11
N PRO A 298 7.65 15.44 17.22
CA PRO A 298 8.45 16.64 17.43
C PRO A 298 7.60 17.91 17.43
N SER A 299 8.13 18.98 18.02
CA SER A 299 7.50 20.29 17.95
C SER A 299 7.43 20.79 16.50
N LYS A 300 6.47 21.67 16.21
CA LYS A 300 6.32 22.29 14.89
C LYS A 300 7.64 22.97 14.45
N LYS A 301 8.29 23.69 15.38
CA LYS A 301 9.58 24.33 15.13
C LYS A 301 10.67 23.33 14.77
N THR A 302 10.74 22.20 15.46
CA THR A 302 11.72 21.15 15.15
C THR A 302 11.52 20.60 13.75
N ILE A 303 10.27 20.39 13.33
CA ILE A 303 9.92 19.92 11.99
C ILE A 303 10.33 20.93 10.93
N GLU A 304 10.00 22.22 11.15
CA GLU A 304 10.37 23.32 10.26
C GLU A 304 11.90 23.48 10.15
N ASP A 305 12.62 23.50 11.27
CA ASP A 305 14.09 23.56 11.28
C ASP A 305 14.72 22.39 10.52
N PHE A 306 14.16 21.19 10.65
CA PHE A 306 14.65 19.98 9.95
C PHE A 306 14.43 20.11 8.44
N GLU A 307 13.25 20.53 8.03
CA GLU A 307 12.90 20.77 6.63
C GLU A 307 13.80 21.84 5.99
N GLU A 308 14.02 22.96 6.68
CA GLU A 308 14.89 24.05 6.22
C GLU A 308 16.34 23.59 6.03
N ILE A 309 16.87 22.78 6.95
CA ILE A 309 18.23 22.23 6.82
C ILE A 309 18.34 21.34 5.57
N LEU A 310 17.37 20.45 5.32
CA LEU A 310 17.36 19.62 4.11
C LEU A 310 17.33 20.48 2.84
N LYS A 311 16.45 21.48 2.78
CA LYS A 311 16.34 22.44 1.65
C LYS A 311 17.64 23.21 1.42
N ALA A 312 18.26 23.69 2.49
CA ALA A 312 19.53 24.44 2.41
C ALA A 312 20.70 23.57 1.87
N HIS A 313 20.59 22.24 1.98
CA HIS A 313 21.56 21.30 1.41
C HIS A 313 21.16 20.74 0.03
N GLY A 314 20.12 21.33 -0.60
CA GLY A 314 19.67 20.96 -1.94
C GLY A 314 18.83 19.68 -2.01
N ILE A 315 18.31 19.18 -0.90
CA ILE A 315 17.41 18.04 -0.87
C ILE A 315 15.98 18.51 -1.15
N GLU A 316 15.34 17.90 -2.14
CA GLU A 316 13.90 18.08 -2.37
C GLU A 316 13.13 17.42 -1.22
N VAL A 317 12.35 18.20 -0.48
CA VAL A 317 11.66 17.73 0.73
C VAL A 317 10.27 18.32 0.84
N THR A 318 9.34 17.52 1.36
CA THR A 318 8.01 17.95 1.78
C THR A 318 7.67 17.41 3.16
N VAL A 319 6.93 18.18 3.94
CA VAL A 319 6.30 17.66 5.16
C VAL A 319 4.92 17.14 4.79
N ARG A 320 4.69 15.85 5.04
CA ARG A 320 3.42 15.18 4.71
C ARG A 320 2.28 15.81 5.48
N ARG A 321 1.25 16.22 4.74
CA ARG A 321 -0.02 16.63 5.34
C ARG A 321 -0.67 15.43 6.02
N GLU A 322 -1.06 15.61 7.26
CA GLU A 322 -1.85 14.63 8.01
C GLU A 322 -3.30 14.63 7.52
N MET A 323 -3.84 13.44 7.39
CA MET A 323 -5.21 13.22 6.97
C MET A 323 -5.86 12.21 7.93
N GLY A 324 -7.12 12.47 8.32
CA GLY A 324 -7.91 11.56 9.17
C GLY A 324 -7.31 11.27 10.54
N THR A 325 -6.67 12.26 11.16
CA THR A 325 -6.02 12.09 12.48
C THR A 325 -7.03 11.78 13.59
N ASP A 326 -8.22 12.37 13.51
CA ASP A 326 -9.32 12.21 14.45
C ASP A 326 -9.96 10.81 14.41
N ILE A 327 -9.79 10.09 13.30
CA ILE A 327 -10.31 8.72 13.11
C ILE A 327 -9.21 7.64 13.10
N ASN A 328 -7.98 7.96 13.52
CA ASN A 328 -6.82 7.06 13.47
C ASN A 328 -6.59 6.47 12.06
N ALA A 329 -6.69 7.29 11.03
CA ALA A 329 -6.47 6.91 9.64
C ALA A 329 -5.09 7.32 9.10
N ALA A 330 -4.27 8.00 9.90
CA ALA A 330 -2.96 8.44 9.49
C ALA A 330 -1.95 7.27 9.42
N CYS A 331 -0.82 7.49 8.74
CA CYS A 331 0.21 6.47 8.56
C CYS A 331 0.68 5.89 9.90
N GLY A 332 0.78 4.56 9.95
CA GLY A 332 1.17 3.81 11.13
C GLY A 332 0.05 3.56 12.14
N GLN A 333 -1.16 4.07 11.92
CA GLN A 333 -2.28 3.94 12.87
C GLN A 333 -3.27 2.81 12.52
N LEU A 334 -3.21 2.26 11.31
CA LEU A 334 -4.10 1.17 10.89
C LEU A 334 -3.82 -0.11 11.68
N ARG A 335 -4.88 -0.73 12.22
CA ARG A 335 -4.78 -1.89 13.10
C ARG A 335 -6.04 -2.76 13.08
N ARG A 336 -6.00 -3.89 13.78
CA ARG A 336 -7.12 -4.82 13.99
C ARG A 336 -8.03 -4.40 15.16
N SER A 337 -8.26 -3.12 15.39
CA SER A 337 -8.87 -2.57 16.62
C SER A 337 -10.30 -3.05 16.91
N TYR A 338 -11.00 -3.64 15.95
CA TYR A 338 -12.39 -4.09 16.15
C TYR A 338 -12.53 -5.35 17.04
N LEU A 339 -11.50 -6.20 17.09
CA LEU A 339 -11.54 -7.43 17.90
C LEU A 339 -11.35 -7.18 19.41
N GLU A 340 -10.83 -6.01 19.80
CA GLU A 340 -10.61 -5.66 21.21
C GLU A 340 -11.83 -5.07 21.90
N THR A 341 -12.79 -4.53 21.13
CA THR A 341 -14.02 -3.93 21.67
C THR A 341 -15.17 -4.94 21.85
N GLN A 342 -15.01 -6.19 21.39
CA GLN A 342 -16.01 -7.25 21.56
C GLN A 342 -15.62 -8.29 22.63
N LYS A 343 -14.55 -8.07 23.38
CA LYS A 343 -14.23 -8.80 24.60
C LYS A 343 -14.49 -7.89 25.79
#